data_ac8b4d221618c17c3b6edf0ff3abb11d
#
_entry.id   ac8b4d221618c17c3b6edf0ff3abb11d
#
_cell.length_a   1.000
_cell.length_b   1.000
_cell.length_c   1.000
_cell.angle_alpha   90.00
_cell.angle_beta   90.00
_cell.angle_gamma   90.00
#
_symmetry.space_group_name_H-M   'P 1'
#
loop_
_entity.id
_entity.type
_entity.pdbx_description
1 polymer ?
#
loop_
_entity_poly.entity_id
_entity_poly.type
_entity_poly.pdbx_seq_one_letter_code
_entity_poly.pdbx_strand_id
1 'polypeptide(L)'
;DKEKVDSWGIPLLNINVDYDENDEKMIQDFFEQFTEMFKKAGFVNIKTNDNKRMPGNDIHEMGGVRMGKDPKTSLLNSWNQLHECKNVFVTDGACMTSTSTQNPSLTFMAITARAANYAIKQMKKGLI
;
A
#
# COMPACT_ATOMS: atom_id res chain seq x y z
N ASP A 1 19.90 4.73 6.02
CA ASP A 1 20.89 4.74 7.11
C ASP A 1 22.09 5.57 6.71
N LYS A 2 22.66 6.35 7.64
CA LYS A 2 23.83 7.21 7.35
C LYS A 2 25.16 6.48 7.51
N GLU A 3 25.19 5.37 8.21
CA GLU A 3 26.40 4.65 8.61
C GLU A 3 26.46 3.24 8.02
N LYS A 4 25.31 2.62 7.76
CA LYS A 4 25.24 1.25 7.26
C LYS A 4 24.98 1.23 5.75
N VAL A 5 25.83 0.50 5.07
CA VAL A 5 25.73 0.30 3.60
C VAL A 5 25.66 -1.19 3.29
N ASP A 6 25.14 -1.52 2.11
CA ASP A 6 25.18 -2.87 1.57
C ASP A 6 26.58 -3.22 1.02
N SER A 7 26.71 -4.40 0.40
CA SER A 7 27.97 -4.88 -0.18
C SER A 7 28.46 -4.05 -1.38
N TRP A 8 27.65 -3.16 -1.93
CA TRP A 8 28.01 -2.25 -3.02
C TRP A 8 28.22 -0.80 -2.57
N GLY A 9 28.14 -0.53 -1.25
CA GLY A 9 28.28 0.81 -0.70
C GLY A 9 27.03 1.67 -0.77
N ILE A 10 25.86 1.08 -1.08
CA ILE A 10 24.59 1.80 -1.10
C ILE A 10 24.02 1.87 0.32
N PRO A 11 23.58 3.05 0.80
CA PRO A 11 22.99 3.17 2.13
C PRO A 11 21.79 2.24 2.33
N LEU A 12 21.76 1.53 3.44
CA LEU A 12 20.63 0.66 3.79
C LEU A 12 19.39 1.51 4.09
N LEU A 13 18.22 0.99 3.71
CA LEU A 13 16.95 1.59 4.06
C LEU A 13 16.75 1.49 5.58
N ASN A 14 16.50 2.61 6.23
CA ASN A 14 16.12 2.67 7.64
C ASN A 14 14.60 2.91 7.70
N ILE A 15 13.86 1.91 8.21
CA ILE A 15 12.41 1.96 8.36
C ILE A 15 12.12 2.13 9.85
N ASN A 16 11.45 3.22 10.20
CA ASN A 16 10.94 3.47 11.54
C ASN A 16 9.41 3.57 11.47
N VAL A 17 8.75 2.52 11.93
CA VAL A 17 7.28 2.40 11.96
C VAL A 17 6.89 1.80 13.30
N ASP A 18 5.87 2.35 13.93
CA ASP A 18 5.33 1.86 15.19
C ASP A 18 3.79 1.82 15.12
N TYR A 19 3.17 0.98 15.96
CA TYR A 19 1.71 0.99 16.12
C TYR A 19 1.30 2.18 16.98
N ASP A 20 0.20 2.82 16.59
CA ASP A 20 -0.42 3.86 17.39
C ASP A 20 -1.55 3.31 18.27
N GLU A 21 -2.13 4.17 19.10
CA GLU A 21 -3.23 3.80 19.99
C GLU A 21 -4.47 3.29 19.22
N ASN A 22 -4.68 3.78 17.99
CA ASN A 22 -5.81 3.32 17.17
C ASN A 22 -5.56 1.92 16.62
N ASP A 23 -4.34 1.59 16.22
CA ASP A 23 -3.97 0.25 15.79
C ASP A 23 -4.19 -0.78 16.90
N GLU A 24 -3.77 -0.46 18.12
CA GLU A 24 -4.01 -1.30 19.30
C GLU A 24 -5.51 -1.54 19.56
N LYS A 25 -6.33 -0.49 19.47
CA LYS A 25 -7.79 -0.59 19.62
C LYS A 25 -8.43 -1.42 18.50
N MET A 26 -7.95 -1.30 17.27
CA MET A 26 -8.43 -2.09 16.14
C MET A 26 -8.12 -3.58 16.32
N ILE A 27 -6.94 -3.93 16.84
CA ILE A 27 -6.57 -5.32 17.15
C ILE A 27 -7.50 -5.89 18.21
N GLN A 28 -7.77 -5.13 19.27
CA GLN A 28 -8.66 -5.56 20.34
C GLN A 28 -10.10 -5.78 19.82
N ASP A 29 -10.65 -4.83 19.08
CA ASP A 29 -11.97 -4.95 18.47
C ASP A 29 -12.05 -6.16 17.54
N PHE A 30 -11.02 -6.39 16.73
CA PHE A 30 -10.92 -7.57 15.86
C PHE A 30 -11.08 -8.87 16.66
N PHE A 31 -10.36 -9.04 17.76
CA PHE A 31 -10.48 -10.24 18.59
C PHE A 31 -11.86 -10.42 19.20
N GLU A 32 -12.49 -9.34 19.63
CA GLU A 32 -13.84 -9.37 20.19
C GLU A 32 -14.87 -9.78 19.14
N GLN A 33 -14.87 -9.13 17.98
CA GLN A 33 -15.81 -9.40 16.88
C GLN A 33 -15.65 -10.82 16.33
N PHE A 34 -14.41 -11.26 16.08
CA PHE A 34 -14.17 -12.61 15.60
C PHE A 34 -14.54 -13.68 16.62
N THR A 35 -14.27 -13.46 17.90
CA THR A 35 -14.66 -14.39 18.97
C THR A 35 -16.18 -14.53 19.02
N GLU A 36 -16.91 -13.41 18.93
CA GLU A 36 -18.37 -13.43 18.91
C GLU A 36 -18.91 -14.13 17.66
N MET A 37 -18.36 -13.87 16.50
CA MET A 37 -18.73 -14.50 15.23
C MET A 37 -18.56 -16.03 15.32
N PHE A 38 -17.41 -16.51 15.79
CA PHE A 38 -17.17 -17.95 15.94
C PHE A 38 -18.08 -18.60 16.99
N LYS A 39 -18.37 -17.92 18.10
CA LYS A 39 -19.35 -18.41 19.10
C LYS A 39 -20.74 -18.57 18.48
N LYS A 40 -21.20 -17.58 17.71
CA LYS A 40 -22.48 -17.63 16.99
C LYS A 40 -22.52 -18.74 15.95
N ALA A 41 -21.39 -19.07 15.34
CA ALA A 41 -21.24 -20.19 14.40
C ALA A 41 -21.16 -21.57 15.10
N GLY A 42 -21.21 -21.63 16.44
CA GLY A 42 -21.20 -22.89 17.21
C GLY A 42 -19.82 -23.41 17.58
N PHE A 43 -18.75 -22.65 17.35
CA PHE A 43 -17.40 -23.04 17.78
C PHE A 43 -17.24 -22.89 19.29
N VAL A 44 -16.51 -23.81 19.92
CA VAL A 44 -16.16 -23.83 21.34
C VAL A 44 -14.65 -23.74 21.53
N ASN A 45 -14.22 -23.36 22.73
CA ASN A 45 -12.81 -23.26 23.11
C ASN A 45 -12.00 -22.31 22.21
N ILE A 46 -12.60 -21.20 21.79
CA ILE A 46 -11.98 -20.18 20.97
C ILE A 46 -10.87 -19.50 21.77
N LYS A 47 -9.67 -19.45 21.19
CA LYS A 47 -8.51 -18.73 21.74
C LYS A 47 -8.04 -17.71 20.73
N THR A 48 -7.83 -16.49 21.16
CA THR A 48 -7.20 -15.42 20.39
C THR A 48 -5.73 -15.28 20.81
N ASN A 49 -4.87 -14.95 19.87
CA ASN A 49 -3.47 -14.69 20.14
C ASN A 49 -2.96 -13.58 19.23
N ASP A 50 -2.42 -12.54 19.81
CA ASP A 50 -1.68 -11.52 19.09
C ASP A 50 -0.23 -11.95 18.96
N ASN A 51 0.21 -12.20 17.73
CA ASN A 51 1.59 -12.56 17.41
C ASN A 51 2.56 -11.38 17.50
N LYS A 52 2.08 -10.19 17.81
CA LYS A 52 2.85 -8.94 17.91
C LYS A 52 3.85 -8.77 16.75
N ARG A 53 3.35 -8.93 15.52
CA ARG A 53 4.18 -8.70 14.33
C ARG A 53 4.70 -7.27 14.34
N MET A 54 5.96 -7.13 13.97
CA MET A 54 6.53 -5.80 13.79
C MET A 54 5.81 -5.05 12.67
N PRO A 55 5.51 -3.75 12.86
CA PRO A 55 4.99 -2.89 11.80
C PRO A 55 5.91 -2.91 10.57
N GLY A 56 5.33 -2.78 9.38
CA GLY A 56 6.08 -2.83 8.12
C GLY A 56 6.49 -4.23 7.65
N ASN A 57 6.08 -5.27 8.35
CA ASN A 57 6.30 -6.67 7.93
C ASN A 57 5.04 -7.23 7.25
N ASP A 58 4.57 -6.55 6.24
CA ASP A 58 3.42 -6.91 5.42
C ASP A 58 3.83 -6.99 3.94
N ILE A 59 2.88 -7.28 3.07
CA ILE A 59 3.04 -7.39 1.61
C ILE A 59 2.06 -6.49 0.84
N HIS A 60 1.32 -5.64 1.53
CA HIS A 60 0.31 -4.76 0.96
C HIS A 60 0.58 -3.28 1.25
N GLU A 61 1.85 -2.89 1.25
CA GLU A 61 2.28 -1.51 1.48
C GLU A 61 1.73 -0.59 0.39
N MET A 62 1.14 0.53 0.81
CA MET A 62 0.50 1.50 -0.07
C MET A 62 1.00 2.92 0.19
N GLY A 63 0.85 3.80 -0.78
CA GLY A 63 0.92 5.24 -0.58
C GLY A 63 2.29 5.91 -0.75
N GLY A 64 3.35 5.16 -1.08
CA GLY A 64 4.69 5.74 -1.29
C GLY A 64 4.74 6.74 -2.44
N VAL A 65 3.92 6.54 -3.48
CA VAL A 65 3.82 7.40 -4.68
C VAL A 65 2.35 7.59 -5.04
N ARG A 66 1.55 8.13 -4.10
CA ARG A 66 0.09 8.16 -4.25
C ARG A 66 -0.40 9.07 -5.36
N MET A 67 -1.54 8.68 -5.95
CA MET A 67 -2.30 9.49 -6.88
C MET A 67 -3.04 10.63 -6.18
N GLY A 68 -3.22 11.74 -6.88
CA GLY A 68 -4.03 12.87 -6.43
C GLY A 68 -4.18 13.95 -7.50
N LYS A 69 -5.04 14.92 -7.24
CA LYS A 69 -5.31 16.02 -8.16
C LYS A 69 -4.29 17.16 -8.04
N ASP A 70 -3.78 17.38 -6.84
CA ASP A 70 -2.87 18.47 -6.53
C ASP A 70 -1.42 17.99 -6.51
N PRO A 71 -0.54 18.49 -7.40
CA PRO A 71 0.88 18.12 -7.42
C PRO A 71 1.65 18.52 -6.16
N LYS A 72 1.10 19.40 -5.32
CA LYS A 72 1.72 19.73 -4.03
C LYS A 72 1.53 18.65 -2.96
N THR A 73 0.51 17.80 -3.12
CA THR A 73 0.13 16.79 -2.12
C THR A 73 0.18 15.36 -2.65
N SER A 74 0.45 15.18 -3.96
CA SER A 74 0.54 13.88 -4.61
C SER A 74 1.63 13.86 -5.68
N LEU A 75 2.24 12.71 -5.90
CA LEU A 75 3.25 12.55 -6.93
C LEU A 75 2.65 12.18 -8.29
N LEU A 76 1.53 11.44 -8.29
CA LEU A 76 0.86 10.99 -9.50
C LEU A 76 -0.46 11.72 -9.72
N ASN A 77 -0.79 11.94 -10.99
CA ASN A 77 -2.11 12.35 -11.42
C ASN A 77 -3.10 11.16 -11.46
N SER A 78 -4.34 11.42 -11.88
CA SER A 78 -5.40 10.40 -11.97
C SER A 78 -5.12 9.27 -12.98
N TRP A 79 -4.08 9.38 -13.81
CA TRP A 79 -3.67 8.39 -14.81
C TRP A 79 -2.41 7.62 -14.41
N ASN A 80 -2.03 7.66 -13.15
CA ASN A 80 -0.81 7.03 -12.63
C ASN A 80 0.49 7.62 -13.19
N GLN A 81 0.43 8.78 -13.83
CA GLN A 81 1.55 9.50 -14.43
C GLN A 81 2.11 10.49 -13.42
N LEU A 82 3.42 10.60 -13.29
CA LEU A 82 4.04 11.66 -12.48
C LEU A 82 3.62 13.03 -12.97
N HIS A 83 3.31 13.94 -12.05
CA HIS A 83 2.96 15.32 -12.39
C HIS A 83 4.10 16.03 -13.11
N GLU A 84 5.34 15.82 -12.67
CA GLU A 84 6.53 16.47 -13.19
C GLU A 84 7.20 15.75 -14.37
N CYS A 85 7.03 14.40 -14.47
CA CYS A 85 7.66 13.58 -15.50
C CYS A 85 6.60 12.80 -16.28
N LYS A 86 6.17 13.36 -17.42
CA LYS A 86 5.06 12.83 -18.21
C LYS A 86 5.29 11.43 -18.82
N ASN A 87 6.52 10.99 -18.93
CA ASN A 87 6.90 9.66 -19.45
C ASN A 87 7.08 8.60 -18.35
N VAL A 88 6.78 8.93 -17.08
CA VAL A 88 6.91 8.03 -15.94
C VAL A 88 5.54 7.70 -15.35
N PHE A 89 5.29 6.42 -15.15
CA PHE A 89 4.05 5.87 -14.58
C PHE A 89 4.39 4.92 -13.44
N VAL A 90 3.57 4.95 -12.38
CA VAL A 90 3.65 4.01 -11.25
C VAL A 90 2.29 3.36 -11.05
N THR A 91 2.23 2.02 -11.10
CA THR A 91 0.97 1.27 -11.15
C THR A 91 0.83 0.16 -10.11
N ASP A 92 1.82 0.00 -9.25
CA ASP A 92 1.80 -0.92 -8.11
C ASP A 92 1.06 -0.33 -6.89
N GLY A 93 1.18 -0.95 -5.73
CA GLY A 93 0.57 -0.49 -4.48
C GLY A 93 0.99 0.91 -4.07
N ALA A 94 2.17 1.37 -4.46
CA ALA A 94 2.65 2.70 -4.14
C ALA A 94 1.73 3.82 -4.65
N CYS A 95 1.00 3.61 -5.76
CA CYS A 95 0.09 4.60 -6.34
C CYS A 95 -1.23 4.75 -5.55
N MET A 96 -1.58 3.81 -4.69
CA MET A 96 -2.81 3.81 -3.91
C MET A 96 -2.62 4.54 -2.57
N THR A 97 -3.68 5.11 -2.03
CA THR A 97 -3.64 5.79 -0.72
C THR A 97 -3.77 4.83 0.45
N SER A 98 -4.48 3.72 0.24
CA SER A 98 -4.72 2.67 1.23
C SER A 98 -5.12 1.38 0.55
N THR A 99 -5.07 0.28 1.27
CA THR A 99 -5.61 -1.02 0.85
C THR A 99 -6.95 -1.30 1.53
N SER A 100 -7.66 -2.28 1.01
CA SER A 100 -8.83 -2.88 1.66
C SER A 100 -8.45 -4.23 2.28
N THR A 101 -9.44 -4.94 2.82
CA THR A 101 -9.25 -6.29 3.39
C THR A 101 -8.95 -7.37 2.33
N GLN A 102 -9.19 -7.08 1.04
CA GLN A 102 -8.93 -8.01 -0.06
C GLN A 102 -7.52 -7.83 -0.62
N ASN A 103 -6.92 -8.94 -1.08
CA ASN A 103 -5.64 -8.90 -1.76
C ASN A 103 -5.72 -8.03 -3.04
N PRO A 104 -4.77 -7.12 -3.26
CA PRO A 104 -4.94 -6.01 -4.23
C PRO A 104 -4.49 -6.34 -5.67
N SER A 105 -3.99 -7.54 -5.96
CA SER A 105 -3.38 -7.87 -7.26
C SER A 105 -4.28 -7.58 -8.46
N LEU A 106 -5.58 -7.92 -8.38
CA LEU A 106 -6.52 -7.63 -9.47
C LEU A 106 -6.69 -6.12 -9.69
N THR A 107 -6.69 -5.34 -8.61
CA THR A 107 -6.74 -3.87 -8.67
C THR A 107 -5.50 -3.31 -9.34
N PHE A 108 -4.30 -3.81 -9.00
CA PHE A 108 -3.05 -3.39 -9.66
C PHE A 108 -3.06 -3.70 -11.15
N MET A 109 -3.53 -4.88 -11.55
CA MET A 109 -3.66 -5.25 -12.96
C MET A 109 -4.60 -4.30 -13.72
N ALA A 110 -5.75 -3.98 -13.14
CA ALA A 110 -6.71 -3.05 -13.74
C ALA A 110 -6.15 -1.62 -13.86
N ILE A 111 -5.47 -1.14 -12.82
CA ILE A 111 -4.80 0.17 -12.82
C ILE A 111 -3.69 0.21 -13.87
N THR A 112 -2.87 -0.84 -13.96
CA THR A 112 -1.80 -0.96 -14.95
C THR A 112 -2.35 -0.93 -16.37
N ALA A 113 -3.39 -1.71 -16.67
CA ALA A 113 -4.03 -1.71 -17.97
C ALA A 113 -4.59 -0.32 -18.35
N ARG A 114 -5.20 0.38 -17.40
CA ARG A 114 -5.69 1.74 -17.58
C ARG A 114 -4.57 2.73 -17.87
N ALA A 115 -3.49 2.68 -17.09
CA ALA A 115 -2.33 3.57 -17.24
C ALA A 115 -1.61 3.32 -18.58
N ALA A 116 -1.40 2.05 -18.96
CA ALA A 116 -0.81 1.67 -20.23
C ALA A 116 -1.62 2.16 -21.43
N ASN A 117 -2.95 1.98 -21.40
CA ASN A 117 -3.83 2.51 -22.44
C ASN A 117 -3.76 4.04 -22.56
N TYR A 118 -3.67 4.73 -21.44
CA TYR A 118 -3.48 6.18 -21.44
C TYR A 118 -2.12 6.56 -22.03
N ALA A 119 -1.03 5.93 -21.58
CA ALA A 119 0.33 6.16 -22.09
C ALA A 119 0.40 6.00 -23.59
N ILE A 120 -0.12 4.89 -24.15
CA ILE A 120 -0.16 4.64 -25.60
C ILE A 120 -0.89 5.76 -26.35
N LYS A 121 -2.01 6.24 -25.81
CA LYS A 121 -2.76 7.36 -26.40
C LYS A 121 -1.96 8.67 -26.39
N GLN A 122 -1.19 8.93 -25.34
CA GLN A 122 -0.34 10.13 -25.24
C GLN A 122 0.87 10.03 -26.18
N MET A 123 1.51 8.84 -26.27
CA MET A 123 2.59 8.58 -27.22
C MET A 123 2.16 8.83 -28.68
N LYS A 124 0.98 8.30 -29.08
CA LYS A 124 0.42 8.52 -30.43
C LYS A 124 0.16 10.00 -30.75
N LYS A 125 0.00 10.84 -29.73
CA LYS A 125 -0.19 12.29 -29.87
C LYS A 125 1.12 13.08 -29.77
N GLY A 126 2.26 12.42 -29.53
CA GLY A 126 3.55 13.07 -29.29
C GLY A 126 3.61 13.89 -28.00
N LEU A 127 2.84 13.51 -26.97
CA LEU A 127 2.74 14.23 -25.69
C LEU A 127 3.62 13.62 -24.59
N ILE A 128 4.13 12.44 -24.83
CA ILE A 128 5.16 11.73 -24.03
C ILE A 128 6.10 10.96 -24.94
#